data_0b5b9275954ec069fdf4915d82576fba
#
_entry.id   0b5b9275954ec069fdf4915d82576fba
#
_cell.length_a   1.000
_cell.length_b   1.000
_cell.length_c   1.000
_cell.angle_alpha   90.00
_cell.angle_beta   90.00
_cell.angle_gamma   90.00
#
_symmetry.space_group_name_H-M   'P 1'
#
loop_
_entity.id
_entity.type
_entity.pdbx_description
1 polymer ?
#
loop_
_entity_poly.entity_id
_entity_poly.type
_entity_poly.pdbx_seq_one_letter_code
_entity_poly.pdbx_strand_id
1 'polypeptide(L)'
;IPFCPSTCLYCSFTSYPIGLWTKKLDDYLAALEKEMMFTSNACEDNNSTTIYIGGGTPTSLDELHLEKLLSMIDRYFDTSSLLEYTIEAGRPDSITYEKLQAMKNHPITRISINPQTMNQKTLDLIGRFHKVEDIHRVYGQARELGFKNINMDLILGLPGETIEDVRHTLTEVEKLSPDNLTVHSLALKHSA
;
A
#
# COMPACT_ATOMS: atom_id res chain seq x y z
N ILE A 1 7.90 -4.79 -2.69
CA ILE A 1 8.36 -3.59 -3.45
C ILE A 1 9.05 -2.65 -2.47
N PRO A 2 10.41 -2.47 -2.52
CA PRO A 2 11.16 -1.74 -1.49
C PRO A 2 11.22 -0.22 -1.72
N PHE A 3 10.23 0.35 -2.39
CA PHE A 3 10.23 1.78 -2.72
C PHE A 3 9.11 2.52 -2.00
N CYS A 4 9.40 3.77 -1.59
CA CYS A 4 8.44 4.70 -1.03
C CYS A 4 8.61 6.08 -1.65
N PRO A 5 7.58 6.94 -1.66
CA PRO A 5 7.74 8.35 -2.05
C PRO A 5 8.74 9.09 -1.15
N SER A 6 8.70 8.80 0.15
CA SER A 6 9.63 9.32 1.17
C SER A 6 9.70 8.35 2.36
N THR A 7 10.74 8.46 3.18
CA THR A 7 10.87 7.65 4.41
C THR A 7 10.09 8.29 5.54
N CYS A 8 9.16 7.53 6.14
CA CYS A 8 8.44 7.96 7.35
C CYS A 8 9.33 7.80 8.58
N LEU A 9 9.30 8.73 9.52
CA LEU A 9 10.20 8.76 10.68
C LEU A 9 9.99 7.60 11.67
N TYR A 10 8.83 6.97 11.65
CA TYR A 10 8.52 5.82 12.52
C TYR A 10 8.80 4.45 11.87
N CYS A 11 9.07 4.43 10.55
CA CYS A 11 9.14 3.19 9.78
C CYS A 11 10.51 2.54 9.90
N SER A 12 10.54 1.27 10.30
CA SER A 12 11.76 0.45 10.36
C SER A 12 11.89 -0.56 9.21
N PHE A 13 10.95 -0.54 8.26
CA PHE A 13 11.05 -1.39 7.07
C PHE A 13 12.11 -0.87 6.11
N THR A 14 12.80 -1.79 5.46
CA THR A 14 13.74 -1.44 4.38
C THR A 14 12.98 -0.79 3.24
N SER A 15 13.21 0.49 3.04
CA SER A 15 12.59 1.25 1.95
C SER A 15 13.56 2.28 1.38
N TYR A 16 13.42 2.53 0.09
CA TYR A 16 14.26 3.48 -0.65
C TYR A 16 13.38 4.56 -1.28
N PRO A 17 13.75 5.86 -1.17
CA PRO A 17 13.05 6.93 -1.87
C PRO A 17 13.08 6.67 -3.39
N ILE A 18 11.91 6.51 -4.00
CA ILE A 18 11.80 6.07 -5.39
C ILE A 18 12.48 7.04 -6.37
N GLY A 19 12.47 8.34 -6.07
CA GLY A 19 13.11 9.35 -6.93
C GLY A 19 14.59 9.11 -7.20
N LEU A 20 15.30 8.37 -6.34
CA LEU A 20 16.69 7.99 -6.53
C LEU A 20 16.86 6.73 -7.39
N TRP A 21 15.78 5.98 -7.61
CA TRP A 21 15.80 4.66 -8.23
C TRP A 21 15.06 4.57 -9.57
N THR A 22 14.48 5.65 -10.06
CA THR A 22 13.67 5.66 -11.30
C THR A 22 14.38 5.02 -12.49
N LYS A 23 15.71 5.25 -12.64
CA LYS A 23 16.53 4.66 -13.72
C LYS A 23 16.81 3.17 -13.54
N LYS A 24 16.50 2.57 -12.41
CA LYS A 24 16.75 1.16 -12.07
C LYS A 24 15.47 0.35 -11.84
N LEU A 25 14.31 0.95 -12.05
CA LEU A 25 13.04 0.25 -11.85
C LEU A 25 12.89 -0.93 -12.82
N ASP A 26 13.26 -0.74 -14.08
CA ASP A 26 13.25 -1.83 -15.07
C ASP A 26 14.18 -2.97 -14.69
N ASP A 27 15.41 -2.67 -14.23
CA ASP A 27 16.34 -3.68 -13.77
C ASP A 27 15.79 -4.45 -12.56
N TYR A 28 15.18 -3.72 -11.62
CA TYR A 28 14.55 -4.31 -10.45
C TYR A 28 13.39 -5.24 -10.84
N LEU A 29 12.47 -4.78 -11.69
CA LEU A 29 11.34 -5.61 -12.14
C LEU A 29 11.81 -6.81 -12.97
N ALA A 30 12.85 -6.65 -13.79
CA ALA A 30 13.44 -7.77 -14.53
C ALA A 30 14.08 -8.81 -13.60
N ALA A 31 14.69 -8.40 -12.50
CA ALA A 31 15.20 -9.31 -11.48
C ALA A 31 14.08 -10.02 -10.74
N LEU A 32 13.04 -9.29 -10.35
CA LEU A 32 11.84 -9.83 -9.69
C LEU A 32 11.10 -10.82 -10.61
N GLU A 33 11.01 -10.54 -11.91
CA GLU A 33 10.41 -11.46 -12.88
C GLU A 33 11.16 -12.79 -12.95
N LYS A 34 12.50 -12.76 -12.93
CA LYS A 34 13.32 -13.99 -12.89
C LYS A 34 13.07 -14.79 -11.60
N GLU A 35 12.91 -14.11 -10.47
CA GLU A 35 12.60 -14.74 -9.20
C GLU A 35 11.21 -15.38 -9.22
N MET A 36 10.19 -14.69 -9.75
CA MET A 36 8.85 -15.22 -9.95
C MET A 36 8.86 -16.47 -10.85
N MET A 37 9.56 -16.40 -11.98
CA MET A 37 9.72 -17.52 -12.91
C MET A 37 10.39 -18.73 -12.23
N PHE A 38 11.45 -18.50 -11.47
CA PHE A 38 12.15 -19.58 -10.75
C PHE A 38 11.23 -20.18 -9.68
N THR A 39 10.55 -19.36 -8.89
CA THR A 39 9.65 -19.79 -7.82
C THR A 39 8.46 -20.56 -8.37
N SER A 40 7.81 -20.07 -9.43
CA SER A 40 6.68 -20.76 -10.05
C SER A 40 7.05 -22.13 -10.61
N ASN A 41 8.25 -22.29 -11.17
CA ASN A 41 8.75 -23.56 -11.66
C ASN A 41 9.18 -24.55 -10.54
N ALA A 42 9.56 -24.02 -9.38
CA ALA A 42 9.97 -24.82 -8.24
C ALA A 42 8.79 -25.31 -7.38
N CYS A 43 7.63 -24.66 -7.50
CA CYS A 43 6.40 -25.08 -6.81
C CYS A 43 5.69 -26.14 -7.65
N GLU A 44 5.57 -27.36 -7.10
CA GLU A 44 4.86 -28.49 -7.76
C GLU A 44 3.37 -28.18 -7.97
N ASP A 45 2.76 -27.44 -7.04
CA ASP A 45 1.39 -26.95 -7.11
C ASP A 45 1.37 -25.42 -7.19
N ASN A 46 1.08 -24.86 -8.35
CA ASN A 46 0.86 -23.40 -8.52
C ASN A 46 -0.43 -22.87 -7.86
N ASN A 47 -0.98 -23.62 -6.91
CA ASN A 47 -2.21 -23.30 -6.20
C ASN A 47 -1.94 -22.35 -5.03
N SER A 48 -1.54 -21.11 -5.32
CA SER A 48 -1.52 -20.08 -4.30
C SER A 48 -2.95 -19.76 -3.86
N THR A 49 -3.20 -19.72 -2.55
CA THR A 49 -4.50 -19.32 -2.01
C THR A 49 -4.60 -17.83 -1.78
N THR A 50 -3.46 -17.17 -1.59
CA THR A 50 -3.39 -15.74 -1.35
C THR A 50 -2.15 -15.13 -2.02
N ILE A 51 -2.28 -13.88 -2.47
CA ILE A 51 -1.17 -13.03 -2.92
C ILE A 51 -1.21 -11.73 -2.14
N TYR A 52 -0.04 -11.30 -1.66
CA TYR A 52 0.12 -10.03 -0.96
C TYR A 52 1.27 -9.23 -1.55
N ILE A 53 0.96 -8.07 -2.10
CA ILE A 53 1.97 -7.13 -2.63
C ILE A 53 2.18 -6.03 -1.59
N GLY A 54 3.31 -6.08 -0.92
CA GLY A 54 3.64 -5.16 0.16
C GLY A 54 5.09 -4.67 0.09
N GLY A 55 5.59 -4.21 1.22
CA GLY A 55 6.97 -3.77 1.44
C GLY A 55 7.09 -2.31 1.83
N GLY A 56 7.65 -1.47 0.98
CA GLY A 56 7.61 -0.02 1.14
C GLY A 56 6.24 0.54 0.77
N THR A 57 6.04 0.84 -0.51
CA THR A 57 4.74 1.30 -1.04
C THR A 57 4.63 0.88 -2.51
N PRO A 58 3.91 -0.19 -2.84
CA PRO A 58 3.76 -0.66 -4.22
C PRO A 58 3.28 0.43 -5.20
N THR A 59 2.38 1.31 -4.77
CA THR A 59 1.89 2.43 -5.57
C THR A 59 2.88 3.58 -5.75
N SER A 60 4.09 3.49 -5.19
CA SER A 60 5.18 4.40 -5.54
C SER A 60 5.72 4.15 -6.95
N LEU A 61 5.50 2.95 -7.51
CA LEU A 61 5.72 2.69 -8.93
C LEU A 61 4.80 3.60 -9.77
N ASP A 62 5.27 4.04 -10.93
CA ASP A 62 4.38 4.70 -11.90
C ASP A 62 3.39 3.68 -12.52
N GLU A 63 2.44 4.17 -13.32
CA GLU A 63 1.37 3.34 -13.89
C GLU A 63 1.92 2.18 -14.74
N LEU A 64 2.96 2.44 -15.55
CA LEU A 64 3.54 1.43 -16.43
C LEU A 64 4.25 0.32 -15.66
N HIS A 65 5.03 0.70 -14.64
CA HIS A 65 5.74 -0.28 -13.82
C HIS A 65 4.79 -1.05 -12.89
N LEU A 66 3.72 -0.42 -12.41
CA LEU A 66 2.67 -1.08 -11.63
C LEU A 66 1.94 -2.12 -12.48
N GLU A 67 1.51 -1.75 -13.68
CA GLU A 67 0.85 -2.65 -14.63
C GLU A 67 1.78 -3.82 -15.02
N LYS A 68 3.07 -3.55 -15.27
CA LYS A 68 4.08 -4.57 -15.54
C LYS A 68 4.18 -5.56 -14.38
N LEU A 69 4.23 -5.07 -13.14
CA LEU A 69 4.27 -5.91 -11.94
C LEU A 69 3.04 -6.83 -11.84
N LEU A 70 1.84 -6.27 -12.00
CA LEU A 70 0.59 -7.03 -11.92
C LEU A 70 0.49 -8.07 -13.03
N SER A 71 0.83 -7.70 -14.27
CA SER A 71 0.88 -8.62 -15.41
C SER A 71 1.90 -9.75 -15.23
N MET A 72 3.05 -9.51 -14.58
CA MET A 72 4.02 -10.55 -14.24
C MET A 72 3.42 -11.54 -13.25
N ILE A 73 2.74 -11.06 -12.21
CA ILE A 73 2.09 -11.92 -11.22
C ILE A 73 1.05 -12.83 -11.89
N ASP A 74 0.18 -12.27 -12.73
CA ASP A 74 -0.85 -13.04 -13.44
C ASP A 74 -0.26 -14.05 -14.44
N ARG A 75 0.95 -13.80 -14.94
CA ARG A 75 1.66 -14.72 -15.84
C ARG A 75 2.22 -15.94 -15.13
N TYR A 76 2.76 -15.76 -13.93
CA TYR A 76 3.53 -16.80 -13.24
C TYR A 76 2.73 -17.53 -12.16
N PHE A 77 1.60 -16.97 -11.72
CA PHE A 77 0.76 -17.57 -10.67
C PHE A 77 -0.69 -17.64 -11.11
N ASP A 78 -1.39 -18.70 -10.70
CA ASP A 78 -2.84 -18.78 -10.95
C ASP A 78 -3.58 -17.83 -10.01
N THR A 79 -4.03 -16.70 -10.57
CA THR A 79 -4.77 -15.69 -9.84
C THR A 79 -6.29 -15.88 -9.88
N SER A 80 -6.78 -16.90 -10.61
CA SER A 80 -8.22 -17.11 -10.84
C SER A 80 -8.96 -17.70 -9.63
N SER A 81 -8.24 -18.41 -8.77
CA SER A 81 -8.79 -19.15 -7.62
C SER A 81 -8.39 -18.57 -6.25
N LEU A 82 -7.80 -17.38 -6.23
CA LEU A 82 -7.32 -16.76 -5.00
C LEU A 82 -8.47 -16.40 -4.04
N LEU A 83 -8.29 -16.75 -2.76
CA LEU A 83 -9.16 -16.28 -1.68
C LEU A 83 -8.93 -14.82 -1.36
N GLU A 84 -7.67 -14.36 -1.45
CA GLU A 84 -7.30 -12.96 -1.26
C GLU A 84 -6.13 -12.58 -2.18
N TYR A 85 -6.29 -11.46 -2.87
CA TYR A 85 -5.22 -10.79 -3.60
C TYR A 85 -5.17 -9.34 -3.13
N THR A 86 -4.21 -9.05 -2.27
CA THR A 86 -4.05 -7.75 -1.61
C THR A 86 -2.90 -6.96 -2.20
N ILE A 87 -3.11 -5.66 -2.37
CA ILE A 87 -2.04 -4.69 -2.64
C ILE A 87 -2.05 -3.58 -1.59
N GLU A 88 -0.87 -3.30 -1.01
CA GLU A 88 -0.65 -2.12 -0.18
C GLU A 88 -0.54 -0.88 -1.06
N ALA A 89 -1.64 -0.18 -1.22
CA ALA A 89 -1.62 1.16 -1.81
C ALA A 89 -1.06 2.21 -0.83
N GLY A 90 -0.94 1.87 0.41
CA GLY A 90 -0.22 2.42 1.58
C GLY A 90 -0.18 3.94 1.76
N ARG A 91 0.14 4.70 0.72
CA ARG A 91 0.34 6.16 0.77
C ARG A 91 -0.64 6.88 -0.15
N PRO A 92 -1.61 7.65 0.37
CA PRO A 92 -2.57 8.40 -0.44
C PRO A 92 -1.95 9.32 -1.52
N ASP A 93 -0.79 9.91 -1.23
CA ASP A 93 -0.03 10.76 -2.15
C ASP A 93 0.59 9.99 -3.34
N SER A 94 0.67 8.67 -3.26
CA SER A 94 1.21 7.82 -4.33
C SER A 94 0.12 7.16 -5.18
N ILE A 95 -1.15 7.35 -4.83
CA ILE A 95 -2.30 6.73 -5.50
C ILE A 95 -2.90 7.73 -6.48
N THR A 96 -2.93 7.35 -7.77
CA THR A 96 -3.68 8.07 -8.80
C THR A 96 -4.91 7.26 -9.21
N TYR A 97 -5.86 7.92 -9.90
CA TYR A 97 -7.04 7.24 -10.42
C TYR A 97 -6.67 6.16 -11.44
N GLU A 98 -5.66 6.44 -12.28
CA GLU A 98 -5.14 5.52 -13.30
C GLU A 98 -4.53 4.27 -12.65
N LYS A 99 -3.79 4.42 -11.54
CA LYS A 99 -3.27 3.27 -10.79
C LYS A 99 -4.38 2.42 -10.17
N LEU A 100 -5.43 3.07 -9.65
CA LEU A 100 -6.61 2.35 -9.16
C LEU A 100 -7.30 1.59 -10.29
N GLN A 101 -7.41 2.19 -11.49
CA GLN A 101 -7.95 1.51 -12.67
C GLN A 101 -7.07 0.32 -13.08
N ALA A 102 -5.74 0.50 -13.14
CA ALA A 102 -4.80 -0.59 -13.42
C ALA A 102 -5.00 -1.75 -12.43
N MET A 103 -5.02 -1.47 -11.13
CA MET A 103 -5.30 -2.49 -10.11
C MET A 103 -6.66 -3.17 -10.31
N LYS A 104 -7.67 -2.45 -10.79
CA LYS A 104 -9.01 -3.00 -11.01
C LYS A 104 -9.10 -3.91 -12.23
N ASN A 105 -8.19 -3.78 -13.19
CA ASN A 105 -8.09 -4.66 -14.37
C ASN A 105 -7.52 -6.05 -14.01
N HIS A 106 -6.95 -6.20 -12.82
CA HIS A 106 -6.44 -7.46 -12.28
C HIS A 106 -7.39 -7.99 -11.18
N PRO A 107 -7.34 -9.29 -10.82
CA PRO A 107 -8.26 -9.88 -9.85
C PRO A 107 -7.92 -9.50 -8.39
N ILE A 108 -7.51 -8.27 -8.16
CA ILE A 108 -7.23 -7.74 -6.82
C ILE A 108 -8.54 -7.65 -6.04
N THR A 109 -8.59 -8.38 -4.92
CA THR A 109 -9.77 -8.44 -4.06
C THR A 109 -9.74 -7.44 -2.92
N ARG A 110 -8.53 -6.98 -2.50
CA ARG A 110 -8.34 -6.10 -1.36
C ARG A 110 -7.25 -5.05 -1.64
N ILE A 111 -7.50 -3.82 -1.23
CA ILE A 111 -6.47 -2.76 -1.22
C ILE A 111 -6.33 -2.19 0.19
N SER A 112 -5.13 -1.69 0.51
CA SER A 112 -4.89 -1.02 1.79
C SER A 112 -4.56 0.46 1.54
N ILE A 113 -5.39 1.37 2.07
CA ILE A 113 -5.17 2.82 2.02
C ILE A 113 -4.90 3.27 3.45
N ASN A 114 -3.64 3.63 3.75
CA ASN A 114 -3.17 3.76 5.13
C ASN A 114 -3.02 5.22 5.57
N PRO A 115 -4.02 5.83 6.22
CA PRO A 115 -3.92 7.19 6.75
C PRO A 115 -2.89 7.31 7.87
N GLN A 116 -2.80 6.33 8.75
CA GLN A 116 -2.08 6.29 10.03
C GLN A 116 -2.75 7.19 11.09
N THR A 117 -3.14 8.40 10.74
CA THR A 117 -3.91 9.36 11.52
C THR A 117 -4.66 10.29 10.57
N MET A 118 -5.71 10.95 11.06
CA MET A 118 -6.45 12.00 10.34
C MET A 118 -6.08 13.40 10.86
N ASN A 119 -4.94 13.55 11.53
CA ASN A 119 -4.43 14.82 12.02
C ASN A 119 -3.28 15.31 11.15
N GLN A 120 -3.49 16.37 10.37
CA GLN A 120 -2.49 16.90 9.45
C GLN A 120 -1.18 17.24 10.13
N LYS A 121 -1.23 17.88 11.31
CA LYS A 121 -0.04 18.24 12.09
C LYS A 121 0.81 17.01 12.43
N THR A 122 0.16 15.89 12.77
CA THR A 122 0.86 14.63 13.08
C THR A 122 1.43 14.01 11.82
N LEU A 123 0.70 14.02 10.70
CA LEU A 123 1.20 13.54 9.41
C LEU A 123 2.49 14.26 9.01
N ASP A 124 2.51 15.58 9.10
CA ASP A 124 3.68 16.39 8.80
C ASP A 124 4.86 16.03 9.74
N LEU A 125 4.58 15.86 11.04
CA LEU A 125 5.58 15.52 12.05
C LEU A 125 6.22 14.16 11.82
N ILE A 126 5.46 13.17 11.34
CA ILE A 126 5.97 11.81 11.09
C ILE A 126 6.54 11.62 9.68
N GLY A 127 6.64 12.69 8.88
CA GLY A 127 7.22 12.65 7.54
C GLY A 127 6.29 12.05 6.48
N ARG A 128 4.96 12.15 6.68
CA ARG A 128 3.96 11.80 5.66
C ARG A 128 3.38 13.09 5.07
N PHE A 129 3.73 13.37 3.83
CA PHE A 129 3.43 14.66 3.19
C PHE A 129 2.08 14.72 2.47
N HIS A 130 1.27 13.64 2.51
CA HIS A 130 -0.09 13.69 2.00
C HIS A 130 -1.00 14.51 2.93
N LYS A 131 -2.07 15.04 2.36
CA LYS A 131 -3.10 15.76 3.11
C LYS A 131 -4.22 14.81 3.52
N VAL A 132 -4.95 15.19 4.58
CA VAL A 132 -6.16 14.45 5.00
C VAL A 132 -7.18 14.37 3.87
N GLU A 133 -7.31 15.44 3.07
CA GLU A 133 -8.19 15.48 1.89
C GLU A 133 -7.81 14.45 0.83
N ASP A 134 -6.52 14.10 0.71
CA ASP A 134 -6.08 13.05 -0.22
C ASP A 134 -6.61 11.68 0.19
N ILE A 135 -6.73 11.42 1.49
CA ILE A 135 -7.29 10.18 2.03
C ILE A 135 -8.75 10.04 1.59
N HIS A 136 -9.54 11.09 1.81
CA HIS A 136 -10.96 11.12 1.40
C HIS A 136 -11.12 10.95 -0.11
N ARG A 137 -10.33 11.69 -0.89
CA ARG A 137 -10.34 11.64 -2.36
C ARG A 137 -10.04 10.23 -2.87
N VAL A 138 -8.93 9.65 -2.44
CA VAL A 138 -8.47 8.34 -2.90
C VAL A 138 -9.44 7.25 -2.48
N TYR A 139 -9.95 7.31 -1.25
CA TYR A 139 -10.95 6.37 -0.78
C TYR A 139 -12.24 6.43 -1.62
N GLY A 140 -12.73 7.65 -1.89
CA GLY A 140 -13.91 7.85 -2.75
C GLY A 140 -13.69 7.29 -4.16
N GLN A 141 -12.55 7.55 -4.78
CA GLN A 141 -12.17 7.03 -6.10
C GLN A 141 -12.10 5.49 -6.11
N ALA A 142 -11.54 4.89 -5.06
CA ALA A 142 -11.48 3.43 -4.95
C ALA A 142 -12.89 2.82 -4.84
N ARG A 143 -13.79 3.43 -4.06
CA ARG A 143 -15.19 2.99 -3.97
C ARG A 143 -15.94 3.17 -5.29
N GLU A 144 -15.75 4.28 -5.97
CA GLU A 144 -16.33 4.55 -7.30
C GLU A 144 -15.93 3.48 -8.32
N LEU A 145 -14.67 3.07 -8.33
CA LEU A 145 -14.15 1.98 -9.17
C LEU A 145 -14.62 0.57 -8.71
N GLY A 146 -15.36 0.49 -7.60
CA GLY A 146 -15.98 -0.75 -7.13
C GLY A 146 -15.05 -1.65 -6.32
N PHE A 147 -14.02 -1.11 -5.64
CA PHE A 147 -13.30 -1.86 -4.61
C PHE A 147 -14.21 -2.06 -3.39
N LYS A 148 -14.46 -3.34 -3.06
CA LYS A 148 -15.38 -3.74 -1.97
C LYS A 148 -14.67 -4.11 -0.69
N ASN A 149 -13.35 -4.28 -0.72
CA ASN A 149 -12.56 -4.63 0.45
C ASN A 149 -11.38 -3.64 0.56
N ILE A 150 -11.61 -2.58 1.34
CA ILE A 150 -10.62 -1.54 1.61
C ILE A 150 -10.23 -1.60 3.08
N ASN A 151 -8.94 -1.84 3.33
CA ASN A 151 -8.35 -1.76 4.65
C ASN A 151 -7.78 -0.36 4.90
N MET A 152 -7.85 0.09 6.15
CA MET A 152 -7.11 1.27 6.62
C MET A 152 -6.24 0.90 7.82
N ASP A 153 -4.99 1.40 7.82
CA ASP A 153 -4.11 1.26 8.98
C ASP A 153 -4.04 2.56 9.75
N LEU A 154 -4.15 2.45 11.08
CA LEU A 154 -3.95 3.52 12.04
C LEU A 154 -2.80 3.19 12.99
N ILE A 155 -2.15 4.23 13.51
CA ILE A 155 -1.10 4.08 14.54
C ILE A 155 -1.51 4.87 15.77
N LEU A 156 -1.56 4.21 16.93
CA LEU A 156 -1.75 4.83 18.22
C LEU A 156 -0.40 5.17 18.85
N GLY A 157 -0.36 6.28 19.59
CA GLY A 157 0.85 6.72 20.28
C GLY A 157 1.81 7.50 19.39
N LEU A 158 1.31 8.10 18.32
CA LEU A 158 2.09 9.00 17.47
C LEU A 158 2.52 10.25 18.28
N PRO A 159 3.71 10.81 18.01
CA PRO A 159 4.23 11.94 18.76
C PRO A 159 3.28 13.15 18.73
N GLY A 160 2.99 13.68 19.91
CA GLY A 160 2.15 14.88 20.07
C GLY A 160 0.65 14.64 19.97
N GLU A 161 0.18 13.42 19.74
CA GLU A 161 -1.24 13.10 19.75
C GLU A 161 -1.78 12.89 21.18
N THR A 162 -2.97 13.42 21.40
CA THR A 162 -3.79 13.23 22.59
C THR A 162 -4.88 12.20 22.33
N ILE A 163 -5.65 11.86 23.38
CA ILE A 163 -6.82 11.00 23.23
C ILE A 163 -7.87 11.65 22.31
N GLU A 164 -8.01 12.97 22.33
CA GLU A 164 -8.92 13.73 21.49
C GLU A 164 -8.52 13.63 20.01
N ASP A 165 -7.21 13.66 19.70
CA ASP A 165 -6.69 13.47 18.35
C ASP A 165 -6.99 12.05 17.82
N VAL A 166 -6.84 11.04 18.67
CA VAL A 166 -7.21 9.66 18.33
C VAL A 166 -8.71 9.55 18.09
N ARG A 167 -9.54 10.14 18.94
CA ARG A 167 -10.99 10.17 18.77
C ARG A 167 -11.41 10.84 17.46
N HIS A 168 -10.78 11.98 17.15
CA HIS A 168 -10.99 12.65 15.86
C HIS A 168 -10.66 11.71 14.69
N THR A 169 -9.52 11.07 14.71
CA THR A 169 -9.11 10.09 13.69
C THR A 169 -10.13 8.96 13.53
N LEU A 170 -10.58 8.36 14.63
CA LEU A 170 -11.57 7.29 14.59
C LEU A 170 -12.91 7.79 14.01
N THR A 171 -13.37 8.99 14.39
CA THR A 171 -14.60 9.59 13.87
C THR A 171 -14.52 9.83 12.35
N GLU A 172 -13.39 10.32 11.84
CA GLU A 172 -13.20 10.54 10.40
C GLU A 172 -13.15 9.21 9.63
N VAL A 173 -12.47 8.19 10.17
CA VAL A 173 -12.41 6.85 9.57
C VAL A 173 -13.78 6.17 9.59
N GLU A 174 -14.55 6.33 10.66
CA GLU A 174 -15.93 5.81 10.76
C GLU A 174 -16.82 6.38 9.64
N LYS A 175 -16.71 7.68 9.32
CA LYS A 175 -17.45 8.31 8.21
C LYS A 175 -17.08 7.71 6.85
N LEU A 176 -15.83 7.31 6.65
CA LEU A 176 -15.38 6.62 5.45
C LEU A 176 -15.89 5.17 5.38
N SER A 177 -16.09 4.53 6.54
CA SER A 177 -16.61 3.16 6.66
C SER A 177 -15.77 2.14 5.85
N PRO A 178 -14.48 1.96 6.18
CA PRO A 178 -13.67 0.92 5.56
C PRO A 178 -14.17 -0.47 5.94
N ASP A 179 -13.88 -1.47 5.11
CA ASP A 179 -14.28 -2.86 5.37
C ASP A 179 -13.42 -3.50 6.46
N ASN A 180 -12.19 -3.03 6.58
CA ASN A 180 -11.25 -3.48 7.62
C ASN A 180 -10.48 -2.29 8.18
N LEU A 181 -10.15 -2.40 9.45
CA LEU A 181 -9.31 -1.46 10.17
C LEU A 181 -8.22 -2.21 10.93
N THR A 182 -6.97 -1.86 10.64
CA THR A 182 -5.81 -2.36 11.39
C THR A 182 -5.29 -1.24 12.29
N VAL A 183 -5.19 -1.50 13.58
CA VAL A 183 -4.71 -0.52 14.56
C VAL A 183 -3.41 -1.00 15.17
N HIS A 184 -2.33 -0.27 14.93
CA HIS A 184 -1.02 -0.53 15.46
C HIS A 184 -0.71 0.36 16.66
N SER A 185 0.04 -0.15 17.65
CA SER A 185 0.70 0.69 18.64
C SER A 185 2.10 1.06 18.16
N LEU A 186 2.46 2.34 18.25
CA LEU A 186 3.81 2.78 17.89
C LEU A 186 4.85 2.08 18.79
N ALA A 187 5.79 1.40 18.16
CA ALA A 187 6.94 0.82 18.83
C ALA A 187 8.22 1.55 18.38
N LEU A 188 8.87 2.24 19.31
CA LEU A 188 10.16 2.87 19.03
C LEU A 188 11.25 1.80 19.07
N LYS A 189 11.93 1.61 17.95
CA LYS A 189 13.11 0.74 17.89
C LYS A 189 14.38 1.56 18.01
N HIS A 190 15.39 1.02 18.68
CA HIS A 190 16.70 1.70 18.89
C HIS A 190 17.45 2.07 17.61
N SER A 191 17.00 1.57 16.44
CA SER A 191 17.60 1.80 15.13
C SER A 191 16.72 2.60 14.17
N ALA A 192 15.66 3.23 14.66
CA ALA A 192 14.79 4.09 13.86
C ALA A 192 15.20 5.56 14.03
#